data_576f28abcd5645615585b145f41bf8fd
#
_entry.id   576f28abcd5645615585b145f41bf8fd
#
_cell.length_a   1.000
_cell.length_b   1.000
_cell.length_c   1.000
_cell.angle_alpha   90.00
_cell.angle_beta   90.00
_cell.angle_gamma   90.00
#
_symmetry.space_group_name_H-M   'P 1'
#
loop_
_entity.id
_entity.type
_entity.pdbx_description
1 polymer ?
#
loop_
_entity_poly.entity_id
_entity_poly.type
_entity_poly.pdbx_seq_one_letter_code
_entity_poly.pdbx_strand_id
1 'polypeptide(L)'
;VIYMPTPTPKQKINQVKMFGEQYIDVVLIGDSFDDAKYAATLEAERLQKTFIHPFDDEKIIEGQATVGLEILEQTNEPIDYVFVPVGGGGLSSGLSSYFKQVSPNTKIIGVEPEGAPSMSASIKANKNIVLESIDNFVDGAAVKRVGNLNFSLCKENLHDMITIPEGKICQIILDLYNKEATVVEPAGALSIAALDLYENEIKDKNVVCIVSGSNNDITRTAEIKE
;
A
#
# COMPACT_ATOMS: atom_id res chain seq x y z
N VAL A 1 3.63 -15.12 -16.36
CA VAL A 1 3.12 -13.93 -17.07
C VAL A 1 2.72 -12.89 -16.04
N ILE A 2 3.11 -11.63 -16.23
CA ILE A 2 2.81 -10.51 -15.37
C ILE A 2 1.95 -9.52 -16.14
N TYR A 3 0.76 -9.22 -15.62
CA TYR A 3 -0.17 -8.24 -16.16
C TYR A 3 -0.02 -6.92 -15.45
N MET A 4 0.09 -5.84 -16.19
CA MET A 4 0.22 -4.48 -15.67
C MET A 4 -0.68 -3.53 -16.47
N PRO A 5 -1.27 -2.49 -15.86
CA PRO A 5 -1.99 -1.47 -16.62
C PRO A 5 -1.05 -0.70 -17.55
N THR A 6 -1.58 -0.23 -18.68
CA THR A 6 -0.82 0.52 -19.70
C THR A 6 -0.09 1.74 -19.14
N PRO A 7 -0.68 2.55 -18.21
CA PRO A 7 -0.02 3.72 -17.64
C PRO A 7 0.99 3.39 -16.54
N THR A 8 1.35 2.12 -16.32
CA THR A 8 2.37 1.76 -15.32
C THR A 8 3.68 2.51 -15.59
N PRO A 9 4.32 3.11 -14.56
CA PRO A 9 5.59 3.81 -14.71
C PRO A 9 6.65 2.95 -15.39
N LYS A 10 7.34 3.52 -16.38
CA LYS A 10 8.36 2.82 -17.18
C LYS A 10 9.44 2.16 -16.32
N GLN A 11 9.81 2.81 -15.22
CA GLN A 11 10.78 2.25 -14.27
C GLN A 11 10.31 0.92 -13.72
N LYS A 12 9.05 0.79 -13.27
CA LYS A 12 8.48 -0.46 -12.74
C LYS A 12 8.49 -1.57 -13.80
N ILE A 13 8.07 -1.23 -15.05
CA ILE A 13 8.09 -2.18 -16.16
C ILE A 13 9.52 -2.67 -16.45
N ASN A 14 10.49 -1.74 -16.48
CA ASN A 14 11.88 -2.07 -16.75
C ASN A 14 12.49 -2.94 -15.65
N GLN A 15 12.19 -2.67 -14.38
CA GLN A 15 12.66 -3.50 -13.26
C GLN A 15 12.09 -4.92 -13.32
N VAL A 16 10.78 -5.05 -13.59
CA VAL A 16 10.15 -6.37 -13.77
C VAL A 16 10.85 -7.15 -14.87
N LYS A 17 11.11 -6.53 -16.03
CA LYS A 17 11.84 -7.17 -17.14
C LYS A 17 13.29 -7.50 -16.77
N MET A 18 13.96 -6.60 -16.06
CA MET A 18 15.35 -6.79 -15.64
C MET A 18 15.49 -7.99 -14.68
N PHE A 19 14.63 -8.11 -13.69
CA PHE A 19 14.66 -9.20 -12.72
C PHE A 19 14.12 -10.52 -13.27
N GLY A 20 13.15 -10.45 -14.18
CA GLY A 20 12.50 -11.62 -14.73
C GLY A 20 13.23 -12.22 -15.94
N GLU A 21 14.09 -11.42 -16.59
CA GLU A 21 14.89 -11.81 -17.78
C GLU A 21 14.02 -12.56 -18.84
N GLN A 22 14.46 -13.74 -19.28
CA GLN A 22 13.75 -14.61 -20.22
C GLN A 22 12.65 -15.48 -19.59
N TYR A 23 12.49 -15.43 -18.27
CA TYR A 23 11.54 -16.31 -17.55
C TYR A 23 10.15 -15.71 -17.39
N ILE A 24 9.97 -14.46 -17.81
CA ILE A 24 8.68 -13.77 -17.70
C ILE A 24 8.22 -13.17 -19.02
N ASP A 25 6.89 -13.11 -19.15
CA ASP A 25 6.20 -12.29 -20.15
C ASP A 25 5.48 -11.16 -19.43
N VAL A 26 5.58 -9.92 -19.93
CA VAL A 26 4.86 -8.76 -19.43
C VAL A 26 3.78 -8.37 -20.41
N VAL A 27 2.53 -8.34 -19.94
CA VAL A 27 1.35 -7.91 -20.72
C VAL A 27 0.87 -6.58 -20.16
N LEU A 28 0.91 -5.53 -21.00
CA LEU A 28 0.35 -4.22 -20.68
C LEU A 28 -1.08 -4.15 -21.23
N ILE A 29 -2.07 -4.00 -20.34
CA ILE A 29 -3.49 -4.02 -20.70
C ILE A 29 -4.35 -3.21 -19.75
N GLY A 30 -5.34 -2.49 -20.32
CA GLY A 30 -6.26 -1.65 -19.55
C GLY A 30 -5.61 -0.36 -19.05
N ASP A 31 -6.44 0.51 -18.47
CA ASP A 31 -6.04 1.82 -17.98
C ASP A 31 -5.93 1.87 -16.45
N SER A 32 -6.36 0.81 -15.78
CA SER A 32 -6.34 0.69 -14.32
C SER A 32 -5.81 -0.66 -13.87
N PHE A 33 -5.43 -0.73 -12.59
CA PHE A 33 -5.08 -1.99 -11.92
C PHE A 33 -6.21 -3.03 -12.05
N ASP A 34 -7.46 -2.58 -11.88
CA ASP A 34 -8.62 -3.48 -11.93
C ASP A 34 -8.82 -4.09 -13.33
N ASP A 35 -8.56 -3.33 -14.40
CA ASP A 35 -8.61 -3.83 -15.79
C ASP A 35 -7.55 -4.91 -16.04
N ALA A 36 -6.32 -4.64 -15.63
CA ALA A 36 -5.21 -5.59 -15.77
C ALA A 36 -5.46 -6.87 -14.94
N LYS A 37 -5.96 -6.74 -13.71
CA LYS A 37 -6.35 -7.87 -12.86
C LYS A 37 -7.46 -8.70 -13.51
N TYR A 38 -8.50 -8.05 -14.04
CA TYR A 38 -9.61 -8.75 -14.69
C TYR A 38 -9.11 -9.57 -15.89
N ALA A 39 -8.29 -8.97 -16.76
CA ALA A 39 -7.69 -9.66 -17.90
C ALA A 39 -6.81 -10.85 -17.46
N ALA A 40 -5.99 -10.66 -16.43
CA ALA A 40 -5.13 -11.71 -15.88
C ALA A 40 -5.95 -12.90 -15.32
N THR A 41 -7.05 -12.61 -14.63
CA THR A 41 -7.93 -13.64 -14.07
C THR A 41 -8.58 -14.47 -15.17
N LEU A 42 -9.17 -13.82 -16.18
CA LEU A 42 -9.78 -14.52 -17.30
C LEU A 42 -8.79 -15.40 -18.06
N GLU A 43 -7.58 -14.90 -18.27
CA GLU A 43 -6.56 -15.68 -19.00
C GLU A 43 -6.03 -16.85 -18.15
N ALA A 44 -5.89 -16.66 -16.85
CA ALA A 44 -5.51 -17.75 -15.94
C ALA A 44 -6.56 -18.87 -15.93
N GLU A 45 -7.84 -18.53 -15.88
CA GLU A 45 -8.95 -19.48 -16.00
C GLU A 45 -8.92 -20.22 -17.35
N ARG A 46 -8.81 -19.46 -18.46
CA ARG A 46 -8.76 -20.01 -19.83
C ARG A 46 -7.61 -21.01 -20.01
N LEU A 47 -6.44 -20.71 -19.43
CA LEU A 47 -5.24 -21.53 -19.55
C LEU A 47 -5.08 -22.55 -18.40
N GLN A 48 -6.03 -22.62 -17.48
CA GLN A 48 -5.97 -23.45 -16.26
C GLN A 48 -4.68 -23.22 -15.45
N LYS A 49 -4.22 -21.97 -15.37
CA LYS A 49 -3.04 -21.56 -14.60
C LYS A 49 -3.46 -20.99 -13.25
N THR A 50 -2.57 -21.11 -12.27
CA THR A 50 -2.77 -20.48 -10.98
C THR A 50 -2.66 -18.96 -11.10
N PHE A 51 -3.72 -18.26 -10.70
CA PHE A 51 -3.67 -16.81 -10.51
C PHE A 51 -3.20 -16.52 -9.09
N ILE A 52 -2.11 -15.77 -8.96
CA ILE A 52 -1.63 -15.29 -7.67
C ILE A 52 -2.20 -13.88 -7.46
N HIS A 53 -3.13 -13.75 -6.52
CA HIS A 53 -3.75 -12.46 -6.23
C HIS A 53 -2.73 -11.53 -5.57
N PRO A 54 -2.62 -10.25 -5.96
CA PRO A 54 -1.58 -9.35 -5.44
C PRO A 54 -1.77 -8.96 -3.96
N PHE A 55 -2.98 -9.11 -3.39
CA PHE A 55 -3.24 -8.73 -1.99
C PHE A 55 -4.41 -9.47 -1.31
N ASP A 56 -5.42 -9.97 -2.03
CA ASP A 56 -6.64 -10.56 -1.46
C ASP A 56 -6.57 -12.09 -1.45
N ASP A 57 -5.59 -12.63 -0.76
CA ASP A 57 -5.31 -14.06 -0.63
C ASP A 57 -4.68 -14.31 0.74
N GLU A 58 -5.11 -15.36 1.45
CA GLU A 58 -4.65 -15.68 2.80
C GLU A 58 -3.13 -15.83 2.87
N LYS A 59 -2.50 -16.52 1.91
CA LYS A 59 -1.05 -16.74 1.89
C LYS A 59 -0.28 -15.43 1.61
N ILE A 60 -0.85 -14.55 0.80
CA ILE A 60 -0.28 -13.22 0.57
C ILE A 60 -0.34 -12.41 1.85
N ILE A 61 -1.49 -12.41 2.55
CA ILE A 61 -1.69 -11.69 3.82
C ILE A 61 -0.75 -12.26 4.90
N GLU A 62 -0.61 -13.57 5.01
CA GLU A 62 0.37 -14.23 5.90
C GLU A 62 1.80 -13.79 5.59
N GLY A 63 2.17 -13.73 4.31
CA GLY A 63 3.47 -13.20 3.87
C GLY A 63 3.69 -11.75 4.30
N GLN A 64 2.67 -10.88 4.17
CA GLN A 64 2.76 -9.49 4.63
C GLN A 64 2.85 -9.37 6.17
N ALA A 65 2.30 -10.32 6.92
CA ALA A 65 2.40 -10.33 8.39
C ALA A 65 3.84 -10.48 8.89
N THR A 66 4.76 -11.03 8.09
CA THR A 66 6.19 -11.16 8.44
C THR A 66 6.85 -9.82 8.72
N VAL A 67 6.38 -8.73 8.10
CA VAL A 67 6.84 -7.37 8.43
C VAL A 67 6.60 -7.05 9.91
N GLY A 68 5.45 -7.43 10.45
CA GLY A 68 5.12 -7.25 11.86
C GLY A 68 6.01 -8.09 12.79
N LEU A 69 6.34 -9.32 12.38
CA LEU A 69 7.27 -10.17 13.12
C LEU A 69 8.65 -9.50 13.20
N GLU A 70 9.20 -9.07 12.07
CA GLU A 70 10.52 -8.44 12.01
C GLU A 70 10.57 -7.12 12.80
N ILE A 71 9.52 -6.31 12.77
CA ILE A 71 9.42 -5.09 13.58
C ILE A 71 9.56 -5.43 15.08
N LEU A 72 8.82 -6.42 15.56
CA LEU A 72 8.86 -6.81 16.98
C LEU A 72 10.18 -7.49 17.38
N GLU A 73 10.85 -8.18 16.46
CA GLU A 73 12.18 -8.76 16.70
C GLU A 73 13.29 -7.70 16.74
N GLN A 74 13.13 -6.60 16.00
CA GLN A 74 14.12 -5.52 15.90
C GLN A 74 13.96 -4.42 16.94
N THR A 75 12.86 -4.41 17.71
CA THR A 75 12.62 -3.42 18.75
C THR A 75 12.65 -4.05 20.14
N ASN A 76 13.26 -3.35 21.10
CA ASN A 76 13.29 -3.76 22.51
C ASN A 76 12.23 -3.05 23.35
N GLU A 77 11.58 -2.02 22.80
CA GLU A 77 10.59 -1.20 23.49
C GLU A 77 9.17 -1.53 22.98
N PRO A 78 8.16 -1.43 23.83
CA PRO A 78 6.78 -1.56 23.38
C PRO A 78 6.45 -0.52 22.30
N ILE A 79 5.74 -0.94 21.27
CA ILE A 79 5.29 -0.05 20.19
C ILE A 79 3.88 0.44 20.52
N ASP A 80 3.70 1.75 20.54
CA ASP A 80 2.39 2.36 20.79
C ASP A 80 1.56 2.46 19.48
N TYR A 81 2.20 2.88 18.38
CA TYR A 81 1.55 3.11 17.10
C TYR A 81 2.34 2.54 15.93
N VAL A 82 1.63 1.99 14.95
CA VAL A 82 2.17 1.66 13.62
C VAL A 82 1.31 2.33 12.57
N PHE A 83 1.91 3.17 11.72
CA PHE A 83 1.27 3.76 10.56
C PHE A 83 1.61 2.93 9.32
N VAL A 84 0.59 2.47 8.61
CA VAL A 84 0.74 1.56 7.46
C VAL A 84 0.01 2.08 6.24
N PRO A 85 0.67 2.19 5.06
CA PRO A 85 -0.01 2.57 3.84
C PRO A 85 -1.01 1.49 3.40
N VAL A 86 -2.16 1.93 2.91
CA VAL A 86 -3.25 1.05 2.47
C VAL A 86 -3.57 1.32 1.01
N GLY A 87 -3.37 0.31 0.16
CA GLY A 87 -3.93 0.21 -1.17
C GLY A 87 -4.99 -0.88 -1.20
N GLY A 88 -4.70 -2.05 -1.77
CA GLY A 88 -5.61 -3.20 -1.75
C GLY A 88 -5.85 -3.82 -0.37
N GLY A 89 -5.07 -3.43 0.63
CA GLY A 89 -5.21 -3.83 2.03
C GLY A 89 -4.39 -5.05 2.48
N GLY A 90 -3.57 -5.64 1.61
CA GLY A 90 -2.81 -6.87 1.96
C GLY A 90 -1.83 -6.66 3.10
N LEU A 91 -0.99 -5.63 3.01
CA LEU A 91 0.00 -5.29 4.05
C LEU A 91 -0.67 -4.93 5.37
N SER A 92 -1.67 -4.04 5.34
CA SER A 92 -2.39 -3.60 6.54
C SER A 92 -3.17 -4.75 7.19
N SER A 93 -3.74 -5.68 6.41
CA SER A 93 -4.40 -6.88 6.91
C SER A 93 -3.42 -7.81 7.62
N GLY A 94 -2.27 -8.09 6.99
CA GLY A 94 -1.24 -8.94 7.58
C GLY A 94 -0.70 -8.36 8.87
N LEU A 95 -0.25 -7.10 8.84
CA LEU A 95 0.25 -6.39 10.01
C LEU A 95 -0.78 -6.35 11.14
N SER A 96 -1.98 -5.86 10.89
CA SER A 96 -3.00 -5.67 11.92
C SER A 96 -3.43 -7.01 12.53
N SER A 97 -3.55 -8.07 11.73
CA SER A 97 -3.87 -9.41 12.23
C SER A 97 -2.78 -9.97 13.12
N TYR A 98 -1.51 -9.78 12.76
CA TYR A 98 -0.37 -10.23 13.55
C TYR A 98 -0.28 -9.46 14.87
N PHE A 99 -0.29 -8.12 14.82
CA PHE A 99 -0.21 -7.29 16.01
C PHE A 99 -1.37 -7.53 16.98
N LYS A 100 -2.57 -7.77 16.49
CA LYS A 100 -3.73 -8.11 17.33
C LYS A 100 -3.48 -9.35 18.22
N GLN A 101 -2.69 -10.32 17.73
CA GLN A 101 -2.39 -11.53 18.47
C GLN A 101 -1.20 -11.37 19.43
N VAL A 102 -0.16 -10.68 19.01
CA VAL A 102 1.13 -10.66 19.73
C VAL A 102 1.41 -9.36 20.45
N SER A 103 0.80 -8.25 20.05
CA SER A 103 0.94 -6.92 20.68
C SER A 103 -0.39 -6.15 20.63
N PRO A 104 -1.45 -6.63 21.30
CA PRO A 104 -2.81 -6.10 21.17
C PRO A 104 -3.01 -4.67 21.63
N ASN A 105 -2.04 -4.10 22.36
CA ASN A 105 -2.06 -2.70 22.80
C ASN A 105 -1.51 -1.74 21.74
N THR A 106 -0.82 -2.24 20.72
CA THR A 106 -0.31 -1.42 19.61
C THR A 106 -1.47 -0.99 18.71
N LYS A 107 -1.58 0.30 18.47
CA LYS A 107 -2.61 0.87 17.58
C LYS A 107 -2.11 0.90 16.14
N ILE A 108 -2.80 0.21 15.26
CA ILE A 108 -2.47 0.18 13.83
C ILE A 108 -3.35 1.21 13.11
N ILE A 109 -2.72 2.21 12.48
CA ILE A 109 -3.38 3.28 11.75
C ILE A 109 -3.16 3.05 10.26
N GLY A 110 -4.24 2.80 9.52
CA GLY A 110 -4.20 2.70 8.07
C GLY A 110 -4.17 4.09 7.43
N VAL A 111 -3.36 4.27 6.40
CA VAL A 111 -3.17 5.54 5.72
C VAL A 111 -3.38 5.40 4.23
N GLU A 112 -4.32 6.17 3.67
CA GLU A 112 -4.63 6.21 2.24
C GLU A 112 -4.38 7.61 1.66
N PRO A 113 -4.15 7.75 0.33
CA PRO A 113 -4.22 9.06 -0.31
C PRO A 113 -5.67 9.53 -0.43
N GLU A 114 -5.92 10.83 -0.37
CA GLU A 114 -7.27 11.40 -0.55
C GLU A 114 -7.87 11.08 -1.92
N GLY A 115 -7.03 10.98 -2.95
CA GLY A 115 -7.46 10.64 -4.31
C GLY A 115 -7.90 9.20 -4.52
N ALA A 116 -7.60 8.28 -3.58
CA ALA A 116 -7.99 6.86 -3.68
C ALA A 116 -8.34 6.24 -2.30
N PRO A 117 -9.35 6.76 -1.57
CA PRO A 117 -9.66 6.38 -0.19
C PRO A 117 -10.58 5.15 -0.13
N SER A 118 -10.22 4.05 -0.79
CA SER A 118 -11.11 2.90 -1.00
C SER A 118 -11.45 2.15 0.28
N MET A 119 -10.48 1.98 1.20
CA MET A 119 -10.70 1.33 2.48
C MET A 119 -11.51 2.22 3.43
N SER A 120 -11.14 3.49 3.54
CA SER A 120 -11.86 4.48 4.37
C SER A 120 -13.32 4.60 3.96
N ALA A 121 -13.58 4.72 2.65
CA ALA A 121 -14.94 4.79 2.10
C ALA A 121 -15.72 3.49 2.35
N SER A 122 -15.07 2.33 2.22
CA SER A 122 -15.68 1.02 2.47
C SER A 122 -16.02 0.83 3.95
N ILE A 123 -15.13 1.20 4.86
CA ILE A 123 -15.37 1.12 6.32
C ILE A 123 -16.51 2.06 6.71
N LYS A 124 -16.51 3.30 6.22
CA LYS A 124 -17.60 4.27 6.45
C LYS A 124 -18.95 3.78 5.94
N ALA A 125 -18.97 3.14 4.76
CA ALA A 125 -20.18 2.54 4.19
C ALA A 125 -20.58 1.21 4.87
N ASN A 126 -19.75 0.69 5.78
CA ASN A 126 -19.89 -0.65 6.37
C ASN A 126 -19.99 -1.77 5.32
N LYS A 127 -19.44 -1.56 4.14
CA LYS A 127 -19.53 -2.46 2.98
C LYS A 127 -18.35 -2.21 2.04
N ASN A 128 -17.74 -3.27 1.52
CA ASN A 128 -16.71 -3.13 0.48
C ASN A 128 -17.30 -2.55 -0.80
N ILE A 129 -16.99 -1.30 -1.10
CA ILE A 129 -17.53 -0.55 -2.25
C ILE A 129 -16.49 -0.40 -3.35
N VAL A 130 -16.96 -0.06 -4.56
CA VAL A 130 -16.12 0.33 -5.69
C VAL A 130 -16.22 1.84 -5.85
N LEU A 131 -15.09 2.56 -5.85
CA LEU A 131 -15.05 3.98 -6.16
C LEU A 131 -15.31 4.21 -7.65
N GLU A 132 -16.06 5.25 -7.99
CA GLU A 132 -16.34 5.62 -9.38
C GLU A 132 -15.07 6.06 -10.12
N SER A 133 -14.26 6.86 -9.45
CA SER A 133 -12.98 7.36 -9.96
C SER A 133 -11.95 7.38 -8.85
N ILE A 134 -10.68 7.33 -9.21
CA ILE A 134 -9.52 7.49 -8.32
C ILE A 134 -8.47 8.34 -9.01
N ASP A 135 -7.63 9.01 -8.23
CA ASP A 135 -6.38 9.57 -8.67
C ASP A 135 -5.29 8.50 -8.59
N ASN A 136 -4.51 8.33 -9.65
CA ASN A 136 -3.43 7.35 -9.74
C ASN A 136 -2.06 7.94 -9.36
N PHE A 137 -1.98 9.15 -8.82
CA PHE A 137 -0.71 9.75 -8.41
C PHE A 137 0.06 8.83 -7.45
N VAL A 138 -0.62 8.31 -6.44
CA VAL A 138 -0.05 7.35 -5.48
C VAL A 138 -0.29 5.92 -6.00
N ASP A 139 0.34 5.58 -7.14
CA ASP A 139 0.09 4.35 -7.89
C ASP A 139 0.27 3.05 -7.08
N GLY A 140 1.15 3.05 -6.07
CA GLY A 140 1.35 1.91 -5.16
C GLY A 140 0.19 1.70 -4.16
N ALA A 141 -0.73 2.68 -4.00
CA ALA A 141 -1.89 2.60 -3.11
C ALA A 141 -3.23 2.91 -3.81
N ALA A 142 -3.22 3.18 -5.12
CA ALA A 142 -4.42 3.58 -5.86
C ALA A 142 -5.17 2.36 -6.41
N VAL A 143 -6.26 1.96 -5.73
CA VAL A 143 -7.19 0.93 -6.19
C VAL A 143 -8.62 1.43 -6.07
N LYS A 144 -9.48 1.04 -7.03
CA LYS A 144 -10.92 1.38 -6.94
C LYS A 144 -11.66 0.57 -5.88
N ARG A 145 -11.12 -0.60 -5.54
CA ARG A 145 -11.73 -1.51 -4.58
C ARG A 145 -10.66 -2.30 -3.84
N VAL A 146 -10.79 -2.37 -2.54
CA VAL A 146 -9.95 -3.21 -1.68
C VAL A 146 -10.33 -4.69 -1.76
N GLY A 147 -9.46 -5.56 -1.30
CA GLY A 147 -9.77 -6.99 -1.20
C GLY A 147 -10.95 -7.27 -0.26
N ASN A 148 -11.72 -8.31 -0.53
CA ASN A 148 -12.87 -8.67 0.32
C ASN A 148 -12.42 -9.15 1.70
N LEU A 149 -11.42 -10.04 1.73
CA LEU A 149 -10.83 -10.54 2.97
C LEU A 149 -10.11 -9.38 3.69
N ASN A 150 -9.37 -8.56 2.94
CA ASN A 150 -8.67 -7.39 3.48
C ASN A 150 -9.63 -6.37 4.09
N PHE A 151 -10.77 -6.10 3.46
CA PHE A 151 -11.81 -5.23 4.04
C PHE A 151 -12.28 -5.74 5.41
N SER A 152 -12.55 -7.03 5.50
CA SER A 152 -13.03 -7.65 6.75
C SER A 152 -11.99 -7.54 7.85
N LEU A 153 -10.73 -7.90 7.55
CA LEU A 153 -9.61 -7.85 8.50
C LEU A 153 -9.27 -6.41 8.92
N CYS A 154 -9.17 -5.49 7.97
CA CYS A 154 -8.87 -4.10 8.29
C CYS A 154 -9.97 -3.43 9.12
N LYS A 155 -11.24 -3.66 8.76
CA LYS A 155 -12.37 -3.14 9.52
C LYS A 155 -12.39 -3.64 10.97
N GLU A 156 -11.95 -4.88 11.22
CA GLU A 156 -11.93 -5.48 12.54
C GLU A 156 -10.70 -5.08 13.36
N ASN A 157 -9.54 -4.95 12.71
CA ASN A 157 -8.25 -4.92 13.38
C ASN A 157 -7.58 -3.53 13.40
N LEU A 158 -7.88 -2.65 12.43
CA LEU A 158 -7.31 -1.30 12.44
C LEU A 158 -7.93 -0.48 13.55
N HIS A 159 -7.08 0.31 14.21
CA HIS A 159 -7.54 1.27 15.22
C HIS A 159 -8.23 2.47 14.55
N ASP A 160 -7.67 2.94 13.44
CA ASP A 160 -8.21 4.05 12.65
C ASP A 160 -7.79 3.96 11.19
N MET A 161 -8.51 4.70 10.34
CA MET A 161 -8.19 4.91 8.91
C MET A 161 -8.21 6.40 8.62
N ILE A 162 -7.11 6.91 8.07
CA ILE A 162 -6.96 8.32 7.71
C ILE A 162 -6.56 8.50 6.26
N THR A 163 -6.86 9.67 5.72
CA THR A 163 -6.48 10.05 4.36
C THR A 163 -5.53 11.23 4.37
N ILE A 164 -4.59 11.26 3.42
CA ILE A 164 -3.55 12.29 3.30
C ILE A 164 -3.66 12.96 1.93
N PRO A 165 -3.69 14.30 1.87
CA PRO A 165 -3.63 15.04 0.61
C PRO A 165 -2.33 14.75 -0.15
N GLU A 166 -2.40 14.64 -1.48
CA GLU A 166 -1.27 14.34 -2.35
C GLU A 166 -0.13 15.39 -2.22
N GLY A 167 -0.48 16.65 -2.04
CA GLY A 167 0.52 17.71 -1.79
C GLY A 167 1.36 17.49 -0.53
N LYS A 168 0.77 16.91 0.54
CA LYS A 168 1.51 16.55 1.75
C LYS A 168 2.45 15.37 1.49
N ILE A 169 2.01 14.40 0.70
CA ILE A 169 2.82 13.24 0.29
C ILE A 169 4.04 13.72 -0.50
N CYS A 170 3.83 14.64 -1.46
CA CYS A 170 4.91 15.27 -2.24
C CYS A 170 5.93 15.96 -1.33
N GLN A 171 5.46 16.74 -0.34
CA GLN A 171 6.33 17.40 0.63
C GLN A 171 7.21 16.40 1.39
N ILE A 172 6.64 15.29 1.86
CA ILE A 172 7.40 14.26 2.58
C ILE A 172 8.44 13.57 1.68
N ILE A 173 8.11 13.30 0.42
CA ILE A 173 9.08 12.75 -0.55
C ILE A 173 10.29 13.69 -0.68
N LEU A 174 10.04 15.00 -0.85
CA LEU A 174 11.10 15.99 -0.97
C LEU A 174 11.92 16.14 0.32
N ASP A 175 11.26 16.10 1.47
CA ASP A 175 11.93 16.21 2.77
C ASP A 175 12.83 15.00 3.04
N LEU A 176 12.36 13.78 2.79
CA LEU A 176 13.16 12.56 2.94
C LEU A 176 14.37 12.55 1.99
N TYR A 177 14.16 12.98 0.75
CA TYR A 177 15.27 13.10 -0.21
C TYR A 177 16.31 14.12 0.24
N ASN A 178 15.88 15.34 0.63
CA ASN A 178 16.79 16.44 0.92
C ASN A 178 17.43 16.35 2.31
N LYS A 179 16.73 15.82 3.31
CA LYS A 179 17.17 15.82 4.71
C LYS A 179 17.79 14.49 5.12
N GLU A 180 17.25 13.38 4.60
CA GLU A 180 17.61 12.03 5.03
C GLU A 180 18.35 11.23 3.93
N ALA A 181 18.56 11.81 2.73
CA ALA A 181 19.12 11.11 1.57
C ALA A 181 18.38 9.81 1.22
N THR A 182 17.07 9.76 1.52
CA THR A 182 16.26 8.56 1.35
C THR A 182 15.27 8.75 0.19
N VAL A 183 15.31 7.82 -0.76
CA VAL A 183 14.37 7.80 -1.89
C VAL A 183 13.15 6.97 -1.50
N VAL A 184 11.97 7.56 -1.62
CA VAL A 184 10.70 6.86 -1.40
C VAL A 184 9.75 7.09 -2.58
N GLU A 185 8.91 6.11 -2.88
CA GLU A 185 7.78 6.31 -3.79
C GLU A 185 6.60 6.97 -3.05
N PRO A 186 5.60 7.53 -3.78
CA PRO A 186 4.46 8.18 -3.13
C PRO A 186 3.77 7.32 -2.07
N ALA A 187 3.54 6.02 -2.34
CA ALA A 187 2.95 5.12 -1.35
C ALA A 187 3.85 4.91 -0.12
N GLY A 188 5.18 4.91 -0.30
CA GLY A 188 6.14 4.80 0.81
C GLY A 188 6.19 6.01 1.74
N ALA A 189 5.75 7.20 1.27
CA ALA A 189 5.70 8.42 2.06
C ALA A 189 4.44 8.56 2.92
N LEU A 190 3.37 7.80 2.63
CA LEU A 190 2.06 7.92 3.27
C LEU A 190 2.12 7.85 4.80
N SER A 191 2.79 6.84 5.33
CA SER A 191 2.87 6.60 6.78
C SER A 191 3.52 7.76 7.53
N ILE A 192 4.56 8.36 6.96
CA ILE A 192 5.25 9.51 7.55
C ILE A 192 4.41 10.78 7.41
N ALA A 193 3.73 10.96 6.26
CA ALA A 193 2.84 12.09 6.02
C ALA A 193 1.66 12.15 7.01
N ALA A 194 1.31 11.04 7.62
CA ALA A 194 0.24 10.92 8.59
C ALA A 194 0.58 11.46 9.99
N LEU A 195 1.86 11.61 10.33
CA LEU A 195 2.31 11.95 11.70
C LEU A 195 1.77 13.29 12.18
N ASP A 196 1.68 14.28 11.30
CA ASP A 196 1.17 15.62 11.68
C ASP A 196 -0.30 15.56 12.16
N LEU A 197 -1.10 14.63 11.64
CA LEU A 197 -2.49 14.46 12.06
C LEU A 197 -2.62 13.80 13.44
N TYR A 198 -1.55 13.20 13.92
CA TYR A 198 -1.49 12.48 15.19
C TYR A 198 -0.50 13.11 16.19
N GLU A 199 0.00 14.33 15.93
CA GLU A 199 1.06 14.96 16.71
C GLU A 199 0.83 14.90 18.23
N ASN A 200 -0.40 15.15 18.68
CA ASN A 200 -0.73 15.15 20.10
C ASN A 200 -0.80 13.73 20.69
N GLU A 201 -1.33 12.78 19.95
CA GLU A 201 -1.54 11.38 20.37
C GLU A 201 -0.24 10.58 20.43
N ILE A 202 0.71 10.92 19.56
CA ILE A 202 2.00 10.21 19.43
C ILE A 202 3.13 10.85 20.25
N LYS A 203 2.86 11.98 20.91
CA LYS A 203 3.85 12.64 21.74
C LYS A 203 4.33 11.71 22.85
N ASP A 204 5.65 11.56 22.97
CA ASP A 204 6.31 10.66 23.95
C ASP A 204 5.93 9.17 23.77
N LYS A 205 5.60 8.77 22.53
CA LYS A 205 5.22 7.41 22.14
C LYS A 205 6.23 6.76 21.21
N ASN A 206 6.32 5.44 21.27
CA ASN A 206 7.08 4.65 20.32
C ASN A 206 6.24 4.42 19.04
N VAL A 207 6.68 5.00 17.94
CA VAL A 207 5.95 5.03 16.68
C VAL A 207 6.77 4.35 15.59
N VAL A 208 6.11 3.50 14.81
CA VAL A 208 6.66 2.88 13.60
C VAL A 208 5.91 3.39 12.38
N CYS A 209 6.66 3.87 11.39
CA CYS A 209 6.13 4.25 10.07
C CYS A 209 6.61 3.25 9.03
N ILE A 210 5.69 2.61 8.31
CA ILE A 210 6.05 1.66 7.25
C ILE A 210 6.38 2.42 5.96
N VAL A 211 7.64 2.45 5.58
CA VAL A 211 8.09 2.91 4.26
C VAL A 211 8.04 1.73 3.30
N SER A 212 6.92 1.59 2.59
CA SER A 212 6.59 0.38 1.84
C SER A 212 7.35 0.20 0.52
N GLY A 213 7.94 1.28 -0.02
CA GLY A 213 8.67 1.18 -1.27
C GLY A 213 9.45 2.44 -1.65
N SER A 214 10.40 2.25 -2.58
CA SER A 214 11.28 3.29 -3.09
C SER A 214 11.35 3.34 -4.63
N ASN A 215 10.44 2.67 -5.33
CA ASN A 215 10.39 2.63 -6.80
C ASN A 215 9.84 3.92 -7.40
N ASN A 216 10.45 5.05 -7.07
CA ASN A 216 10.07 6.37 -7.57
C ASN A 216 10.72 6.63 -8.93
N ASP A 217 9.91 6.99 -9.93
CA ASP A 217 10.40 7.35 -11.27
C ASP A 217 10.92 8.78 -11.26
N ILE A 218 12.21 8.96 -11.50
CA ILE A 218 12.86 10.27 -11.53
C ILE A 218 12.22 11.24 -12.54
N THR A 219 11.58 10.73 -13.58
CA THR A 219 10.87 11.54 -14.57
C THR A 219 9.63 12.23 -13.99
N ARG A 220 9.11 11.77 -12.86
CA ARG A 220 7.98 12.35 -12.11
C ARG A 220 8.38 13.46 -11.15
N THR A 221 9.68 13.81 -11.06
CA THR A 221 10.16 14.84 -10.12
C THR A 221 9.51 16.20 -10.35
N ALA A 222 9.18 16.55 -11.60
CA ALA A 222 8.46 17.80 -11.91
C ALA A 222 7.04 17.79 -11.29
N GLU A 223 6.29 16.70 -11.46
CA GLU A 223 4.96 16.49 -10.87
C GLU A 223 4.98 16.56 -9.33
N ILE A 224 6.02 16.04 -8.70
CA ILE A 224 6.17 16.07 -7.23
C ILE A 224 6.48 17.48 -6.70
N LYS A 225 7.10 18.36 -7.51
CA LYS A 225 7.48 19.72 -7.12
C LYS A 225 6.36 20.75 -7.28
N GLU A 226 5.40 20.52 -8.14
CA GLU A 226 4.24 21.38 -8.39
C GLU A 226 3.15 21.20 -7.35
#